data_69c7a2583807caf68126d187d6f0769b
#
_entry.id   69c7a2583807caf68126d187d6f0769b
#
_cell.length_a   1.000
_cell.length_b   1.000
_cell.length_c   1.000
_cell.angle_alpha   90.00
_cell.angle_beta   90.00
_cell.angle_gamma   90.00
#
_symmetry.space_group_name_H-M   'P 1'
#
loop_
_entity.id
_entity.type
_entity.pdbx_description
1 polymer ?
#
loop_
_entity_poly.entity_id
_entity_poly.type
_entity_poly.pdbx_seq_one_letter_code
_entity_poly.pdbx_strand_id
1 'polypeptide(L)'
;ESNDKKTDFNNKFEKPDIEEITNEQKQKLGIFADAHFGEETFYSIENEKIKITISNKGGRIISVIMKGYQTYDSLALDLMHKDHSSFNLKFSADKFTNTSNLFFDVEQSQNSINLKLKADQNHYVEYVYTLTNDFLVDFDINLVGMEDLIPEGIDYLNLEWQIKTPHTEKSKKNQDMYTGIHYQYSSDNEVDYLSFSSTDDDEINSRLNWVAFKQQFFSSILIAKDKFQKSTNLTSTTNDEIENVNSTYIKDLVAKFELPYYHKNNERLSFQFLFVPNHYKTLESYNSGFEELIPLGWGIFGWVNQYIIINIFDLLNNYFTSFGIIILLLTLIIKLGLSPFTYKAFLSQAKMKILKPEIETITEKNKGKDQM
;
A
#
# COMPACT_ATOMS: atom_id res chain seq x y z
N GLU A 1 -50.60 26.49 -8.02
CA GLU A 1 -50.73 25.01 -8.11
C GLU A 1 -49.43 24.43 -8.65
N SER A 2 -48.54 24.04 -7.73
CA SER A 2 -47.28 23.40 -8.04
C SER A 2 -47.44 21.90 -7.76
N ASN A 3 -47.28 21.10 -8.80
CA ASN A 3 -47.27 19.65 -8.71
C ASN A 3 -45.86 19.16 -8.40
N ASP A 4 -45.62 18.80 -7.15
CA ASP A 4 -44.48 17.99 -6.71
C ASP A 4 -44.64 16.54 -7.21
N LYS A 5 -43.88 16.19 -8.21
CA LYS A 5 -43.68 14.79 -8.60
C LYS A 5 -42.49 14.21 -7.75
N LYS A 6 -42.83 13.49 -6.69
CA LYS A 6 -41.93 12.52 -6.06
C LYS A 6 -41.62 11.44 -7.09
N THR A 7 -40.37 11.37 -7.47
CA THR A 7 -39.83 10.27 -8.29
C THR A 7 -39.45 9.14 -7.36
N ASP A 8 -40.25 8.09 -7.32
CA ASP A 8 -39.96 6.81 -6.66
C ASP A 8 -38.80 6.13 -7.40
N PHE A 9 -37.61 6.10 -6.78
CA PHE A 9 -36.46 5.30 -7.21
C PHE A 9 -36.62 3.85 -6.71
N ASN A 10 -37.61 3.12 -7.17
CA ASN A 10 -37.69 1.66 -7.10
C ASN A 10 -37.41 1.08 -8.48
N ASN A 11 -36.19 1.21 -8.98
CA ASN A 11 -35.73 0.42 -10.11
C ASN A 11 -35.36 -0.97 -9.61
N LYS A 12 -36.30 -1.92 -9.67
CA LYS A 12 -36.01 -3.34 -9.77
C LYS A 12 -35.24 -3.53 -11.08
N PHE A 13 -33.93 -3.66 -11.00
CA PHE A 13 -33.15 -4.20 -12.12
C PHE A 13 -33.58 -5.66 -12.28
N GLU A 14 -34.29 -5.96 -13.34
CA GLU A 14 -34.52 -7.33 -13.81
C GLU A 14 -33.12 -7.86 -14.17
N LYS A 15 -32.73 -9.00 -13.57
CA LYS A 15 -31.54 -9.76 -14.00
C LYS A 15 -31.72 -10.02 -15.51
N PRO A 16 -30.68 -9.77 -16.35
CA PRO A 16 -30.75 -10.22 -17.73
C PRO A 16 -30.97 -11.73 -17.75
N ASP A 17 -31.75 -12.22 -18.73
CA ASP A 17 -31.98 -13.64 -18.94
C ASP A 17 -30.61 -14.33 -19.15
N ILE A 18 -30.06 -14.83 -18.06
CA ILE A 18 -28.88 -15.71 -18.12
C ILE A 18 -29.42 -17.01 -18.71
N GLU A 19 -28.93 -17.39 -19.91
CA GLU A 19 -29.18 -18.71 -20.46
C GLU A 19 -28.96 -19.73 -19.33
N GLU A 20 -29.97 -20.60 -19.07
CA GLU A 20 -29.89 -21.60 -18.03
C GLU A 20 -28.61 -22.41 -18.21
N ILE A 21 -27.67 -22.30 -17.26
CA ILE A 21 -26.39 -23.00 -17.29
C ILE A 21 -26.68 -24.49 -17.36
N THR A 22 -26.24 -25.14 -18.40
CA THR A 22 -26.46 -26.55 -18.59
C THR A 22 -25.76 -27.38 -17.51
N ASN A 23 -26.31 -28.55 -17.17
CA ASN A 23 -25.71 -29.43 -16.18
C ASN A 23 -24.25 -29.82 -16.53
N GLU A 24 -23.93 -29.90 -17.84
CA GLU A 24 -22.56 -30.16 -18.31
C GLU A 24 -21.61 -28.98 -18.02
N GLN A 25 -22.09 -27.74 -18.13
CA GLN A 25 -21.32 -26.55 -17.78
C GLN A 25 -21.09 -26.48 -16.27
N LYS A 26 -22.11 -26.76 -15.45
CA LYS A 26 -21.98 -26.81 -13.98
C LYS A 26 -20.93 -27.84 -13.54
N GLN A 27 -20.94 -29.04 -14.14
CA GLN A 27 -19.92 -30.05 -13.85
C GLN A 27 -18.49 -29.64 -14.21
N LYS A 28 -18.32 -28.84 -15.27
CA LYS A 28 -17.00 -28.32 -15.67
C LYS A 28 -16.51 -27.18 -14.77
N LEU A 29 -17.40 -26.30 -14.32
CA LEU A 29 -17.09 -25.09 -13.56
C LEU A 29 -17.05 -25.33 -12.04
N GLY A 30 -17.62 -26.44 -11.56
CA GLY A 30 -17.64 -26.80 -10.14
C GLY A 30 -18.73 -26.09 -9.33
N ILE A 31 -18.59 -26.11 -8.01
CA ILE A 31 -19.60 -25.61 -7.06
C ILE A 31 -19.90 -24.11 -7.20
N PHE A 32 -18.96 -23.32 -7.73
CA PHE A 32 -19.14 -21.89 -7.99
C PHE A 32 -19.55 -21.59 -9.44
N ALA A 33 -20.15 -22.56 -10.15
CA ALA A 33 -20.51 -22.42 -11.57
C ALA A 33 -21.34 -21.17 -11.86
N ASP A 34 -22.34 -20.87 -11.02
CA ASP A 34 -23.22 -19.73 -11.19
C ASP A 34 -22.47 -18.39 -11.08
N ALA A 35 -21.39 -18.33 -10.32
CA ALA A 35 -20.56 -17.14 -10.15
C ALA A 35 -19.62 -16.84 -11.34
N HIS A 36 -19.53 -17.72 -12.33
CA HIS A 36 -18.77 -17.45 -13.56
C HIS A 36 -19.49 -16.50 -14.51
N PHE A 37 -20.78 -16.28 -14.29
CA PHE A 37 -21.64 -15.48 -15.16
C PHE A 37 -22.19 -14.27 -14.41
N GLY A 38 -22.08 -13.11 -15.00
CA GLY A 38 -22.57 -11.85 -14.40
C GLY A 38 -22.05 -10.64 -15.15
N GLU A 39 -22.56 -9.48 -14.79
CA GLU A 39 -22.06 -8.19 -15.25
C GLU A 39 -21.18 -7.57 -14.16
N GLU A 40 -20.06 -6.99 -14.57
CA GLU A 40 -19.20 -6.27 -13.66
C GLU A 40 -19.83 -4.95 -13.24
N THR A 41 -20.10 -4.79 -11.95
CA THR A 41 -20.64 -3.59 -11.34
C THR A 41 -19.73 -3.04 -10.26
N PHE A 42 -19.79 -1.72 -10.03
CA PHE A 42 -18.90 -1.02 -9.12
C PHE A 42 -19.68 -0.40 -7.98
N TYR A 43 -19.18 -0.57 -6.77
CA TYR A 43 -19.75 -0.08 -5.54
C TYR A 43 -18.75 0.82 -4.84
N SER A 44 -19.20 1.93 -4.26
CA SER A 44 -18.28 2.89 -3.62
C SER A 44 -18.74 3.22 -2.21
N ILE A 45 -17.77 3.30 -1.30
CA ILE A 45 -17.91 3.85 0.04
C ILE A 45 -16.87 4.97 0.21
N GLU A 46 -17.23 6.02 0.94
CA GLU A 46 -16.35 7.16 1.11
C GLU A 46 -16.53 7.84 2.47
N ASN A 47 -15.46 8.46 2.93
CA ASN A 47 -15.44 9.37 4.08
C ASN A 47 -14.83 10.71 3.66
N GLU A 48 -14.43 11.56 4.59
CA GLU A 48 -13.81 12.85 4.29
C GLU A 48 -12.42 12.74 3.65
N LYS A 49 -11.70 11.62 3.86
CA LYS A 49 -10.29 11.44 3.46
C LYS A 49 -10.12 10.62 2.20
N ILE A 50 -10.90 9.55 2.04
CA ILE A 50 -10.76 8.60 0.92
C ILE A 50 -12.11 8.20 0.35
N LYS A 51 -12.10 7.83 -0.94
CA LYS A 51 -13.19 7.13 -1.61
C LYS A 51 -12.65 5.83 -2.19
N ILE A 52 -13.30 4.72 -1.85
CA ILE A 52 -12.93 3.38 -2.30
C ILE A 52 -13.99 2.87 -3.24
N THR A 53 -13.57 2.31 -4.36
CA THR A 53 -14.46 1.63 -5.30
C THR A 53 -14.09 0.16 -5.39
N ILE A 54 -15.08 -0.70 -5.27
CA ILE A 54 -14.95 -2.16 -5.26
C ILE A 54 -15.73 -2.72 -6.44
N SER A 55 -15.14 -3.69 -7.14
CA SER A 55 -15.79 -4.46 -8.19
C SER A 55 -16.43 -5.72 -7.59
N ASN A 56 -17.65 -6.05 -8.03
CA ASN A 56 -18.24 -7.35 -7.71
C ASN A 56 -17.51 -8.51 -8.41
N LYS A 57 -16.76 -8.23 -9.47
CA LYS A 57 -15.89 -9.22 -10.11
C LYS A 57 -14.59 -9.33 -9.33
N GLY A 58 -14.36 -10.50 -8.74
CA GLY A 58 -13.24 -10.77 -7.85
C GLY A 58 -13.42 -10.23 -6.44
N GLY A 59 -14.45 -9.44 -6.15
CA GLY A 59 -14.70 -8.85 -4.83
C GLY A 59 -13.61 -7.89 -4.38
N ARG A 60 -12.91 -7.20 -5.29
CA ARG A 60 -11.66 -6.48 -5.01
C ARG A 60 -11.77 -4.96 -5.09
N ILE A 61 -10.92 -4.28 -4.35
CA ILE A 61 -10.75 -2.83 -4.50
C ILE A 61 -10.08 -2.55 -5.86
N ILE A 62 -10.65 -1.62 -6.62
CA ILE A 62 -10.18 -1.25 -7.97
C ILE A 62 -9.74 0.21 -8.09
N SER A 63 -10.12 1.05 -7.11
CA SER A 63 -9.76 2.47 -7.07
C SER A 63 -9.77 2.95 -5.63
N VAL A 64 -8.77 3.76 -5.27
CA VAL A 64 -8.67 4.45 -3.98
C VAL A 64 -8.30 5.90 -4.23
N ILE A 65 -9.29 6.77 -4.24
CA ILE A 65 -9.09 8.21 -4.44
C ILE A 65 -8.76 8.86 -3.10
N MET A 66 -7.60 9.50 -3.04
CA MET A 66 -7.14 10.29 -1.89
C MET A 66 -7.73 11.71 -1.99
N LYS A 67 -8.75 12.02 -1.19
CA LYS A 67 -9.43 13.31 -1.24
C LYS A 67 -8.50 14.45 -0.83
N GLY A 68 -8.54 15.54 -1.59
CA GLY A 68 -7.66 16.70 -1.37
C GLY A 68 -6.27 16.59 -2.01
N TYR A 69 -5.93 15.45 -2.63
CA TYR A 69 -4.68 15.27 -3.35
C TYR A 69 -4.91 15.14 -4.86
N GLN A 70 -3.90 15.58 -5.62
CA GLN A 70 -3.91 15.55 -7.09
C GLN A 70 -2.59 14.98 -7.61
N THR A 71 -2.64 14.40 -8.78
CA THR A 71 -1.47 14.02 -9.56
C THR A 71 -0.78 15.26 -10.14
N TYR A 72 0.43 15.11 -10.71
CA TYR A 72 1.19 16.22 -11.32
C TYR A 72 0.44 16.94 -12.45
N ASP A 73 -0.52 16.29 -13.11
CA ASP A 73 -1.37 16.82 -14.18
C ASP A 73 -2.77 17.27 -13.68
N SER A 74 -2.91 17.43 -12.37
CA SER A 74 -4.11 17.94 -11.68
C SER A 74 -5.35 17.05 -11.75
N LEU A 75 -5.17 15.76 -11.99
CA LEU A 75 -6.24 14.77 -11.87
C LEU A 75 -6.40 14.35 -10.39
N ALA A 76 -7.55 13.77 -10.04
CA ALA A 76 -7.73 13.18 -8.73
C ALA A 76 -6.69 12.07 -8.51
N LEU A 77 -6.05 12.06 -7.33
CA LEU A 77 -5.05 11.06 -7.01
C LEU A 77 -5.72 9.74 -6.69
N ASP A 78 -5.54 8.75 -7.57
CA ASP A 78 -5.94 7.36 -7.37
C ASP A 78 -4.71 6.49 -7.14
N LEU A 79 -4.69 5.75 -6.03
CA LEU A 79 -3.57 4.86 -5.67
C LEU A 79 -3.57 3.55 -6.46
N MET A 80 -4.68 3.22 -7.11
CA MET A 80 -4.88 2.00 -7.88
C MET A 80 -5.59 2.33 -9.19
N HIS A 81 -5.50 1.42 -10.14
CA HIS A 81 -6.29 1.47 -11.36
C HIS A 81 -6.95 0.11 -11.58
N LYS A 82 -8.20 0.11 -12.04
CA LYS A 82 -9.01 -1.10 -12.24
C LYS A 82 -8.25 -2.24 -12.95
N ASP A 83 -7.58 -1.91 -14.05
CA ASP A 83 -6.89 -2.89 -14.90
C ASP A 83 -5.49 -3.24 -14.39
N HIS A 84 -5.04 -2.57 -13.33
CA HIS A 84 -3.70 -2.66 -12.77
C HIS A 84 -3.67 -3.13 -11.31
N SER A 85 -4.79 -3.62 -10.79
CA SER A 85 -4.87 -4.17 -9.44
C SER A 85 -5.54 -5.53 -9.45
N SER A 86 -5.08 -6.44 -8.62
CA SER A 86 -5.76 -7.71 -8.37
C SER A 86 -5.70 -8.10 -6.90
N PHE A 87 -6.71 -8.82 -6.47
CA PHE A 87 -6.80 -9.41 -5.14
C PHE A 87 -7.55 -10.73 -5.26
N ASN A 88 -6.86 -11.83 -5.00
CA ASN A 88 -7.33 -13.16 -5.35
C ASN A 88 -7.19 -14.10 -4.17
N LEU A 89 -8.28 -14.71 -3.73
CA LEU A 89 -8.23 -15.89 -2.89
C LEU A 89 -8.25 -17.13 -3.78
N LYS A 90 -7.28 -18.02 -3.57
CA LYS A 90 -7.12 -19.27 -4.34
C LYS A 90 -7.17 -20.44 -3.39
N PHE A 91 -8.01 -21.43 -3.68
CA PHE A 91 -8.16 -22.63 -2.91
C PHE A 91 -8.68 -23.78 -3.77
N SER A 92 -8.57 -25.02 -3.28
CA SER A 92 -9.17 -26.19 -3.91
C SER A 92 -10.39 -26.61 -3.14
N ALA A 93 -11.52 -26.75 -3.83
CA ALA A 93 -12.74 -27.38 -3.35
C ALA A 93 -12.98 -28.63 -4.22
N ASP A 94 -14.12 -28.76 -4.88
CA ASP A 94 -14.33 -29.75 -5.94
C ASP A 94 -13.47 -29.47 -7.19
N LYS A 95 -13.15 -28.19 -7.41
CA LYS A 95 -12.23 -27.65 -8.43
C LYS A 95 -11.29 -26.65 -7.80
N PHE A 96 -10.16 -26.38 -8.50
CA PHE A 96 -9.33 -25.24 -8.16
C PHE A 96 -10.09 -23.95 -8.42
N THR A 97 -10.31 -23.17 -7.36
CA THR A 97 -11.05 -21.92 -7.38
C THR A 97 -10.09 -20.73 -7.30
N ASN A 98 -10.25 -19.78 -8.21
CA ASN A 98 -9.60 -18.48 -8.20
C ASN A 98 -10.69 -17.41 -8.26
N THR A 99 -10.81 -16.62 -7.21
CA THR A 99 -11.90 -15.65 -7.06
C THR A 99 -11.84 -14.49 -8.05
N SER A 100 -10.69 -14.22 -8.68
CA SER A 100 -10.47 -13.01 -9.52
C SER A 100 -11.47 -12.82 -10.66
N ASN A 101 -11.99 -13.91 -11.21
CA ASN A 101 -12.92 -13.89 -12.35
C ASN A 101 -14.35 -14.24 -11.98
N LEU A 102 -14.64 -14.44 -10.69
CA LEU A 102 -15.97 -14.81 -10.21
C LEU A 102 -16.74 -13.58 -9.79
N PHE A 103 -18.05 -13.60 -10.01
CA PHE A 103 -18.96 -12.52 -9.66
C PHE A 103 -19.58 -12.79 -8.29
N PHE A 104 -19.47 -11.81 -7.41
CA PHE A 104 -20.03 -11.85 -6.06
C PHE A 104 -21.41 -11.19 -6.02
N ASP A 105 -22.30 -11.71 -5.22
CA ASP A 105 -23.51 -11.01 -4.81
C ASP A 105 -23.15 -9.90 -3.82
N VAL A 106 -23.69 -8.69 -4.00
CA VAL A 106 -23.30 -7.52 -3.21
C VAL A 106 -24.44 -6.96 -2.40
N GLU A 107 -24.19 -6.71 -1.12
CA GLU A 107 -25.02 -5.95 -0.21
C GLU A 107 -24.23 -4.72 0.26
N GLN A 108 -24.74 -3.51 0.01
CA GLN A 108 -24.07 -2.27 0.40
C GLN A 108 -24.87 -1.53 1.47
N SER A 109 -24.17 -1.02 2.47
CA SER A 109 -24.64 -0.06 3.45
C SER A 109 -23.89 1.27 3.33
N GLN A 110 -24.10 2.20 4.23
CA GLN A 110 -23.49 3.54 4.16
C GLN A 110 -21.95 3.51 4.16
N ASN A 111 -21.33 2.66 4.96
CA ASN A 111 -19.88 2.57 5.14
C ASN A 111 -19.32 1.14 5.00
N SER A 112 -20.15 0.19 4.57
CA SER A 112 -19.76 -1.21 4.43
C SER A 112 -20.28 -1.80 3.13
N ILE A 113 -19.47 -2.68 2.53
CA ILE A 113 -19.83 -3.48 1.36
C ILE A 113 -19.54 -4.94 1.70
N ASN A 114 -20.56 -5.77 1.62
CA ASN A 114 -20.49 -7.22 1.80
C ASN A 114 -20.64 -7.88 0.44
N LEU A 115 -19.70 -8.76 0.10
CA LEU A 115 -19.68 -9.47 -1.17
C LEU A 115 -19.66 -10.97 -0.88
N LYS A 116 -20.65 -11.72 -1.40
CA LYS A 116 -20.80 -13.17 -1.17
C LYS A 116 -20.57 -13.95 -2.44
N LEU A 117 -19.57 -14.83 -2.42
CA LEU A 117 -19.34 -15.85 -3.43
C LEU A 117 -20.00 -17.14 -2.94
N LYS A 118 -21.16 -17.49 -3.49
CA LYS A 118 -22.00 -18.59 -3.03
C LYS A 118 -21.76 -19.86 -3.83
N ALA A 119 -21.47 -20.97 -3.15
CA ALA A 119 -21.68 -22.31 -3.69
C ALA A 119 -23.16 -22.71 -3.57
N ASP A 120 -23.76 -22.40 -2.40
CA ASP A 120 -25.20 -22.48 -2.13
C ASP A 120 -25.60 -21.52 -0.98
N GLN A 121 -26.76 -21.73 -0.34
CA GLN A 121 -27.24 -20.88 0.73
C GLN A 121 -26.45 -21.00 2.04
N ASN A 122 -25.83 -22.13 2.29
CA ASN A 122 -25.12 -22.46 3.53
C ASN A 122 -23.59 -22.43 3.36
N HIS A 123 -23.09 -22.46 2.12
CA HIS A 123 -21.68 -22.58 1.79
C HIS A 123 -21.28 -21.38 0.91
N TYR A 124 -20.48 -20.48 1.48
CA TYR A 124 -20.04 -19.29 0.75
C TYR A 124 -18.76 -18.69 1.33
N VAL A 125 -18.06 -17.96 0.50
CA VAL A 125 -16.97 -17.04 0.89
C VAL A 125 -17.55 -15.63 0.88
N GLU A 126 -17.38 -14.88 1.98
CA GLU A 126 -17.86 -13.50 2.08
C GLU A 126 -16.67 -12.56 2.33
N TYR A 127 -16.59 -11.49 1.55
CA TYR A 127 -15.68 -10.38 1.78
C TYR A 127 -16.47 -9.21 2.38
N VAL A 128 -16.01 -8.70 3.51
CA VAL A 128 -16.64 -7.58 4.20
C VAL A 128 -15.65 -6.43 4.30
N TYR A 129 -15.94 -5.36 3.59
CA TYR A 129 -15.19 -4.11 3.66
C TYR A 129 -15.96 -3.10 4.50
N THR A 130 -15.32 -2.55 5.53
CA THR A 130 -15.91 -1.50 6.37
C THR A 130 -14.97 -0.31 6.44
N LEU A 131 -15.41 0.82 5.91
CA LEU A 131 -14.63 2.06 5.93
C LEU A 131 -14.77 2.75 7.29
N THR A 132 -13.65 3.05 7.91
CA THR A 132 -13.59 3.82 9.16
C THR A 132 -13.66 5.33 8.87
N ASN A 133 -13.54 6.17 9.90
CA ASN A 133 -13.51 7.64 9.72
C ASN A 133 -12.12 8.17 9.33
N ASP A 134 -11.15 7.30 9.09
CA ASP A 134 -9.78 7.64 8.71
C ASP A 134 -9.37 6.98 7.38
N PHE A 135 -8.10 6.81 7.14
CA PHE A 135 -7.51 6.12 5.97
C PHE A 135 -7.61 4.59 6.03
N LEU A 136 -8.25 4.05 7.07
CA LEU A 136 -8.29 2.63 7.39
C LEU A 136 -9.60 1.99 6.92
N VAL A 137 -9.49 0.79 6.34
CA VAL A 137 -10.59 -0.08 5.92
C VAL A 137 -10.44 -1.42 6.62
N ASP A 138 -11.37 -1.77 7.48
CA ASP A 138 -11.45 -3.14 7.97
C ASP A 138 -11.87 -4.07 6.84
N PHE A 139 -11.20 -5.21 6.73
CA PHE A 139 -11.46 -6.20 5.71
C PHE A 139 -11.47 -7.60 6.32
N ASP A 140 -12.57 -8.29 6.19
CA ASP A 140 -12.72 -9.66 6.68
C ASP A 140 -13.04 -10.61 5.52
N ILE A 141 -12.47 -11.80 5.56
CA ILE A 141 -12.83 -12.95 4.73
C ILE A 141 -13.50 -13.96 5.65
N ASN A 142 -14.81 -14.15 5.47
CA ASN A 142 -15.58 -15.15 6.18
C ASN A 142 -15.76 -16.39 5.29
N LEU A 143 -15.41 -17.55 5.81
CA LEU A 143 -15.58 -18.86 5.18
C LEU A 143 -16.70 -19.57 5.93
N VAL A 144 -17.89 -19.65 5.35
CA VAL A 144 -19.10 -20.22 5.98
C VAL A 144 -19.43 -21.55 5.33
N GLY A 145 -19.44 -22.61 6.13
CA GLY A 145 -19.70 -23.99 5.67
C GLY A 145 -18.62 -24.53 4.72
N MET A 146 -17.50 -23.84 4.57
CA MET A 146 -16.48 -24.23 3.59
C MET A 146 -15.68 -25.45 4.00
N GLU A 147 -15.72 -25.85 5.26
CA GLU A 147 -15.11 -27.10 5.77
C GLU A 147 -15.68 -28.35 5.14
N ASP A 148 -16.93 -28.31 4.68
CA ASP A 148 -17.59 -29.42 3.98
C ASP A 148 -17.12 -29.54 2.52
N LEU A 149 -16.56 -28.48 1.96
CA LEU A 149 -16.23 -28.34 0.54
C LEU A 149 -14.72 -28.36 0.26
N ILE A 150 -13.92 -27.87 1.19
CA ILE A 150 -12.45 -27.85 1.10
C ILE A 150 -11.91 -29.13 1.73
N PRO A 151 -11.13 -29.94 1.00
CA PRO A 151 -10.59 -31.22 1.51
C PRO A 151 -9.76 -31.05 2.79
N GLU A 152 -9.90 -31.98 3.75
CA GLU A 152 -9.20 -31.98 5.05
C GLU A 152 -7.67 -31.88 4.95
N GLY A 153 -7.08 -32.22 3.82
CA GLY A 153 -5.63 -32.11 3.60
C GLY A 153 -5.15 -30.71 3.18
N ILE A 154 -6.04 -29.72 3.11
CA ILE A 154 -5.72 -28.33 2.73
C ILE A 154 -5.65 -27.48 4.00
N ASP A 155 -4.43 -27.25 4.50
CA ASP A 155 -4.21 -26.45 5.72
C ASP A 155 -3.99 -24.95 5.45
N TYR A 156 -3.95 -24.55 4.16
CA TYR A 156 -3.68 -23.17 3.75
C TYR A 156 -4.53 -22.77 2.54
N LEU A 157 -4.95 -21.50 2.55
CA LEU A 157 -5.52 -20.80 1.41
C LEU A 157 -4.47 -19.81 0.89
N ASN A 158 -4.41 -19.63 -0.43
CA ASN A 158 -3.47 -18.69 -1.03
C ASN A 158 -4.16 -17.36 -1.32
N LEU A 159 -3.65 -16.29 -0.73
CA LEU A 159 -4.08 -14.93 -1.01
C LEU A 159 -3.01 -14.23 -1.85
N GLU A 160 -3.41 -13.63 -2.97
CA GLU A 160 -2.52 -12.84 -3.82
C GLU A 160 -3.05 -11.41 -3.92
N TRP A 161 -2.18 -10.46 -3.61
CA TRP A 161 -2.42 -9.04 -3.74
C TRP A 161 -1.40 -8.44 -4.70
N GLN A 162 -1.88 -7.69 -5.71
CA GLN A 162 -1.05 -7.07 -6.73
C GLN A 162 -1.52 -5.66 -7.02
N ILE A 163 -0.57 -4.76 -7.16
CA ILE A 163 -0.79 -3.41 -7.68
C ILE A 163 0.32 -3.06 -8.68
N LYS A 164 -0.07 -2.76 -9.91
CA LYS A 164 0.78 -2.02 -10.84
C LYS A 164 0.61 -0.55 -10.51
N THR A 165 1.63 0.03 -9.87
CA THR A 165 1.56 1.38 -9.29
C THR A 165 1.37 2.44 -10.37
N PRO A 166 0.35 3.31 -10.28
CA PRO A 166 0.06 4.32 -11.29
C PRO A 166 1.14 5.41 -11.34
N HIS A 167 1.23 6.07 -12.49
CA HIS A 167 2.08 7.24 -12.67
C HIS A 167 1.37 8.48 -12.10
N THR A 168 1.83 8.96 -10.96
CA THR A 168 1.24 10.09 -10.23
C THR A 168 2.12 11.33 -10.19
N GLU A 169 3.44 11.17 -10.42
CA GLU A 169 4.43 12.22 -10.27
C GLU A 169 5.03 12.61 -11.63
N LYS A 170 5.46 13.85 -11.79
CA LYS A 170 6.02 14.37 -13.05
C LYS A 170 7.21 13.56 -13.57
N SER A 171 8.06 13.07 -12.67
CA SER A 171 9.22 12.25 -13.03
C SER A 171 8.97 10.79 -12.70
N LYS A 172 8.67 9.98 -13.72
CA LYS A 172 8.52 8.52 -13.60
C LYS A 172 9.73 7.87 -12.94
N LYS A 173 10.94 8.24 -13.38
CA LYS A 173 12.19 7.70 -12.85
C LYS A 173 12.38 8.04 -11.36
N ASN A 174 12.01 9.27 -10.95
CA ASN A 174 12.09 9.63 -9.54
C ASN A 174 11.04 8.89 -8.72
N GLN A 175 9.81 8.75 -9.23
CA GLN A 175 8.76 7.97 -8.58
C GLN A 175 9.18 6.50 -8.41
N ASP A 176 9.80 5.90 -9.44
CA ASP A 176 10.31 4.53 -9.40
C ASP A 176 11.33 4.31 -8.27
N MET A 177 12.27 5.24 -8.08
CA MET A 177 13.31 5.17 -7.03
C MET A 177 12.74 5.12 -5.60
N TYR A 178 11.50 5.54 -5.38
CA TYR A 178 10.83 5.55 -4.08
C TYR A 178 9.66 4.58 -3.99
N THR A 179 9.41 3.80 -5.04
CA THR A 179 8.32 2.83 -5.12
C THR A 179 8.86 1.42 -4.90
N GLY A 180 8.26 0.67 -3.98
CA GLY A 180 8.67 -0.71 -3.68
C GLY A 180 7.86 -1.33 -2.55
N ILE A 181 8.27 -2.52 -2.12
CA ILE A 181 7.62 -3.28 -1.07
C ILE A 181 8.41 -3.15 0.23
N HIS A 182 7.70 -2.82 1.31
CA HIS A 182 8.19 -2.92 2.69
C HIS A 182 7.35 -3.93 3.44
N TYR A 183 7.91 -4.50 4.48
CA TYR A 183 7.22 -5.43 5.36
C TYR A 183 7.79 -5.38 6.78
N GLN A 184 7.00 -5.79 7.76
CA GLN A 184 7.43 -5.80 9.16
C GLN A 184 7.40 -7.21 9.71
N TYR A 185 8.52 -7.65 10.26
CA TYR A 185 8.61 -8.89 11.02
C TYR A 185 7.81 -8.80 12.33
N SER A 186 7.11 -9.87 12.65
CA SER A 186 6.32 -9.94 13.87
C SER A 186 7.13 -10.28 15.12
N SER A 187 8.39 -10.74 14.97
CA SER A 187 9.26 -11.18 16.07
C SER A 187 9.81 -10.00 16.89
N ASP A 188 10.21 -8.94 16.21
CA ASP A 188 10.96 -7.81 16.77
C ASP A 188 10.46 -6.45 16.30
N ASN A 189 9.45 -6.45 15.40
CA ASN A 189 8.89 -5.29 14.71
C ASN A 189 9.91 -4.58 13.80
N GLU A 190 11.00 -5.25 13.40
CA GLU A 190 11.93 -4.71 12.40
C GLU A 190 11.24 -4.57 11.06
N VAL A 191 11.46 -3.44 10.37
CA VAL A 191 10.94 -3.17 9.03
C VAL A 191 12.05 -3.38 8.01
N ASP A 192 11.75 -4.17 6.99
CA ASP A 192 12.66 -4.46 5.89
C ASP A 192 11.97 -4.16 4.55
N TYR A 193 12.69 -4.22 3.44
CA TYR A 193 12.18 -3.88 2.13
C TYR A 193 12.93 -4.58 1.00
N LEU A 194 12.24 -4.79 -0.13
CA LEU A 194 12.88 -5.21 -1.37
C LEU A 194 13.62 -4.04 -2.03
N SER A 195 14.63 -4.37 -2.85
CA SER A 195 15.41 -3.37 -3.58
C SER A 195 14.53 -2.44 -4.42
N PHE A 196 14.79 -1.13 -4.33
CA PHE A 196 14.10 -0.11 -5.15
C PHE A 196 14.72 0.09 -6.52
N SER A 197 15.96 -0.32 -6.72
CA SER A 197 16.75 0.01 -7.90
C SER A 197 16.66 -1.05 -9.01
N SER A 198 16.11 -2.21 -8.72
CA SER A 198 16.02 -3.35 -9.65
C SER A 198 14.77 -4.17 -9.39
N THR A 199 14.43 -5.06 -10.31
CA THR A 199 13.51 -6.17 -10.04
C THR A 199 14.12 -7.02 -8.93
N ASP A 200 13.31 -7.32 -7.91
CA ASP A 200 13.71 -8.05 -6.73
C ASP A 200 12.56 -8.93 -6.22
N ASP A 201 12.89 -10.06 -5.65
CA ASP A 201 11.93 -10.98 -5.04
C ASP A 201 12.52 -11.64 -3.79
N ASP A 202 11.68 -11.94 -2.82
CA ASP A 202 12.06 -12.61 -1.60
C ASP A 202 10.94 -13.55 -1.12
N GLU A 203 11.37 -14.68 -0.55
CA GLU A 203 10.50 -15.64 0.14
C GLU A 203 10.71 -15.56 1.65
N ILE A 204 9.79 -14.94 2.35
CA ILE A 204 9.89 -14.67 3.77
C ILE A 204 9.20 -15.78 4.55
N ASN A 205 10.01 -16.59 5.25
CA ASN A 205 9.54 -17.71 6.07
C ASN A 205 9.25 -17.33 7.53
N SER A 206 9.21 -16.03 7.82
CA SER A 206 8.88 -15.49 9.13
C SER A 206 7.48 -14.87 9.14
N ARG A 207 6.88 -14.77 10.34
CA ARG A 207 5.58 -14.11 10.47
C ARG A 207 5.71 -12.62 10.25
N LEU A 208 4.77 -12.05 9.50
CA LEU A 208 4.70 -10.60 9.24
C LEU A 208 3.48 -9.97 9.92
N ASN A 209 3.62 -8.75 10.40
CA ASN A 209 2.50 -7.93 10.87
C ASN A 209 1.76 -7.30 9.69
N TRP A 210 2.51 -6.75 8.74
CA TRP A 210 1.98 -6.07 7.57
C TRP A 210 2.94 -6.11 6.38
N VAL A 211 2.37 -5.90 5.19
CA VAL A 211 3.09 -5.67 3.94
C VAL A 211 2.58 -4.36 3.33
N ALA A 212 3.49 -3.49 2.90
CA ALA A 212 3.19 -2.18 2.33
C ALA A 212 3.70 -2.07 0.89
N PHE A 213 2.81 -1.72 -0.02
CA PHE A 213 3.15 -1.24 -1.35
C PHE A 213 3.31 0.27 -1.28
N LYS A 214 4.55 0.69 -1.07
CA LYS A 214 4.93 2.08 -0.93
C LYS A 214 5.13 2.72 -2.30
N GLN A 215 4.50 3.85 -2.53
CA GLN A 215 4.78 4.77 -3.61
C GLN A 215 5.55 5.99 -3.06
N GLN A 216 5.92 6.94 -3.91
CA GLN A 216 6.74 8.08 -3.49
C GLN A 216 6.13 8.85 -2.31
N PHE A 217 4.84 9.20 -2.38
CA PHE A 217 4.17 10.02 -1.36
C PHE A 217 2.99 9.34 -0.66
N PHE A 218 2.65 8.13 -1.06
CA PHE A 218 1.53 7.37 -0.50
C PHE A 218 1.90 5.90 -0.34
N SER A 219 1.19 5.24 0.56
CA SER A 219 1.34 3.80 0.76
C SER A 219 -0.02 3.12 0.83
N SER A 220 -0.08 1.91 0.25
CA SER A 220 -1.17 0.95 0.42
C SER A 220 -0.63 -0.18 1.29
N ILE A 221 -1.19 -0.38 2.47
CA ILE A 221 -0.67 -1.33 3.47
C ILE A 221 -1.74 -2.36 3.76
N LEU A 222 -1.38 -3.64 3.69
CA LEU A 222 -2.21 -4.75 4.14
C LEU A 222 -1.69 -5.26 5.48
N ILE A 223 -2.53 -5.18 6.50
CA ILE A 223 -2.24 -5.53 7.89
C ILE A 223 -3.03 -6.79 8.23
N ALA A 224 -2.39 -7.82 8.76
CA ALA A 224 -3.07 -9.00 9.27
C ALA A 224 -3.29 -8.87 10.78
N LYS A 225 -4.56 -8.95 11.25
CA LYS A 225 -4.87 -8.87 12.69
C LYS A 225 -4.28 -10.06 13.46
N ASP A 226 -4.25 -11.24 12.84
CA ASP A 226 -3.68 -12.47 13.40
C ASP A 226 -2.28 -12.80 12.84
N LYS A 227 -1.63 -11.84 12.17
CA LYS A 227 -0.33 -11.93 11.49
C LYS A 227 -0.37 -12.87 10.27
N PHE A 228 0.43 -12.56 9.25
CA PHE A 228 0.70 -13.52 8.17
C PHE A 228 1.58 -14.63 8.72
N GLN A 229 1.11 -15.87 8.63
CA GLN A 229 1.62 -17.00 9.44
C GLN A 229 2.94 -17.54 8.96
N LYS A 230 3.04 -17.89 7.68
CA LYS A 230 4.23 -18.51 7.08
C LYS A 230 4.37 -17.99 5.67
N SER A 231 5.37 -18.42 4.99
CA SER A 231 5.68 -18.18 3.59
C SER A 231 4.90 -17.02 2.93
N THR A 232 5.54 -15.87 2.89
CA THR A 232 5.08 -14.74 2.13
C THR A 232 6.05 -14.52 0.98
N ASN A 233 5.58 -14.64 -0.26
CA ASN A 233 6.41 -14.36 -1.42
C ASN A 233 6.12 -12.93 -1.90
N LEU A 234 7.15 -12.10 -1.91
CA LEU A 234 7.09 -10.71 -2.36
C LEU A 234 7.87 -10.57 -3.67
N THR A 235 7.30 -9.84 -4.62
CA THR A 235 7.96 -9.56 -5.89
C THR A 235 7.73 -8.10 -6.27
N SER A 236 8.82 -7.39 -6.58
CA SER A 236 8.82 -6.02 -7.07
C SER A 236 9.48 -5.99 -8.45
N THR A 237 8.70 -5.77 -9.49
CA THR A 237 9.19 -5.74 -10.87
C THR A 237 9.17 -4.32 -11.42
N THR A 238 10.34 -3.79 -11.78
CA THR A 238 10.45 -2.51 -12.47
C THR A 238 9.91 -2.65 -13.88
N ASN A 239 9.13 -1.66 -14.32
CA ASN A 239 8.65 -1.62 -15.69
C ASN A 239 9.77 -1.19 -16.64
N ASP A 240 10.26 -2.10 -17.48
CA ASP A 240 11.35 -1.83 -18.45
C ASP A 240 11.00 -0.73 -19.44
N GLU A 241 9.70 -0.50 -19.67
CA GLU A 241 9.19 0.56 -20.56
C GLU A 241 8.81 1.85 -19.82
N ILE A 242 9.33 2.08 -18.60
CA ILE A 242 8.94 3.22 -17.76
C ILE A 242 9.10 4.58 -18.45
N GLU A 243 10.12 4.72 -19.32
CA GLU A 243 10.36 5.96 -20.07
C GLU A 243 9.46 6.10 -21.32
N ASN A 244 8.76 5.04 -21.71
CA ASN A 244 7.78 5.10 -22.79
C ASN A 244 6.61 6.02 -22.39
N VAL A 245 6.22 6.92 -23.28
CA VAL A 245 5.09 7.85 -23.07
C VAL A 245 3.78 7.09 -22.79
N ASN A 246 3.62 5.91 -23.42
CA ASN A 246 2.42 5.08 -23.27
C ASN A 246 2.46 4.17 -22.02
N SER A 247 3.54 4.17 -21.26
CA SER A 247 3.61 3.40 -20.01
C SER A 247 2.61 3.93 -19.00
N THR A 248 1.71 3.06 -18.54
CA THR A 248 0.58 3.39 -17.64
C THR A 248 0.89 3.12 -16.19
N TYR A 249 1.99 2.42 -15.89
CA TYR A 249 2.40 2.08 -14.52
C TYR A 249 3.92 2.18 -14.33
N ILE A 250 4.34 2.28 -13.07
CA ILE A 250 5.75 2.45 -12.67
C ILE A 250 6.37 1.08 -12.32
N LYS A 251 5.78 0.38 -11.35
CA LYS A 251 6.21 -0.95 -10.88
C LYS A 251 5.04 -1.88 -10.74
N ASP A 252 5.30 -3.17 -10.89
CA ASP A 252 4.40 -4.26 -10.55
C ASP A 252 4.81 -4.83 -9.19
N LEU A 253 3.96 -4.64 -8.18
CA LEU A 253 4.18 -5.07 -6.81
C LEU A 253 3.21 -6.20 -6.50
N VAL A 254 3.74 -7.34 -6.09
CA VAL A 254 2.97 -8.58 -5.82
C VAL A 254 3.35 -9.11 -4.45
N ALA A 255 2.34 -9.45 -3.66
CA ALA A 255 2.47 -10.19 -2.42
C ALA A 255 1.56 -11.42 -2.44
N LYS A 256 2.14 -12.59 -2.17
CA LYS A 256 1.43 -13.87 -2.08
C LYS A 256 1.57 -14.40 -0.67
N PHE A 257 0.46 -14.67 -0.04
CA PHE A 257 0.38 -15.11 1.35
C PHE A 257 -0.23 -16.51 1.44
N GLU A 258 0.35 -17.36 2.28
CA GLU A 258 -0.29 -18.58 2.74
C GLU A 258 -1.07 -18.27 4.01
N LEU A 259 -2.40 -18.29 3.92
CA LEU A 259 -3.31 -18.05 5.05
C LEU A 259 -3.68 -19.38 5.70
N PRO A 260 -3.52 -19.54 7.01
CA PRO A 260 -3.89 -20.77 7.68
C PRO A 260 -5.40 -21.03 7.58
N TYR A 261 -5.78 -22.28 7.36
CA TYR A 261 -7.15 -22.72 7.30
C TYR A 261 -7.36 -23.86 8.31
N TYR A 262 -8.29 -23.69 9.23
CA TYR A 262 -8.48 -24.58 10.39
C TYR A 262 -9.72 -25.46 10.31
N HIS A 263 -10.41 -25.50 9.17
CA HIS A 263 -11.61 -26.31 8.93
C HIS A 263 -12.73 -26.06 9.96
N LYS A 264 -12.95 -24.80 10.32
CA LYS A 264 -14.05 -24.42 11.21
C LYS A 264 -15.28 -24.06 10.38
N ASN A 265 -16.47 -24.41 10.90
CA ASN A 265 -17.76 -24.13 10.24
C ASN A 265 -17.93 -22.64 9.83
N ASN A 266 -17.50 -21.75 10.69
CA ASN A 266 -17.44 -20.32 10.42
C ASN A 266 -16.02 -19.83 10.72
N GLU A 267 -15.17 -19.79 9.71
CA GLU A 267 -13.81 -19.30 9.85
C GLU A 267 -13.71 -17.86 9.34
N ARG A 268 -13.08 -16.99 10.13
CA ARG A 268 -12.89 -15.59 9.79
C ARG A 268 -11.41 -15.27 9.77
N LEU A 269 -10.96 -14.69 8.67
CA LEU A 269 -9.63 -14.12 8.50
C LEU A 269 -9.76 -12.60 8.48
N SER A 270 -9.12 -11.92 9.42
CA SER A 270 -9.31 -10.48 9.62
C SER A 270 -8.07 -9.70 9.23
N PHE A 271 -8.27 -8.69 8.38
CA PHE A 271 -7.25 -7.80 7.85
C PHE A 271 -7.68 -6.34 7.97
N GLN A 272 -6.75 -5.45 7.67
CA GLN A 272 -7.03 -4.04 7.44
C GLN A 272 -6.23 -3.56 6.24
N PHE A 273 -6.86 -2.77 5.39
CA PHE A 273 -6.15 -1.94 4.41
C PHE A 273 -5.97 -0.54 5.00
N LEU A 274 -4.76 -0.01 4.89
CA LEU A 274 -4.46 1.38 5.21
C LEU A 274 -3.94 2.07 3.94
N PHE A 275 -4.69 3.08 3.47
CA PHE A 275 -4.35 3.90 2.31
C PHE A 275 -3.99 5.30 2.79
N VAL A 276 -2.71 5.63 2.89
CA VAL A 276 -2.25 6.75 3.69
C VAL A 276 -1.18 7.58 2.97
N PRO A 277 -1.15 8.92 3.15
CA PRO A 277 -0.01 9.72 2.72
C PRO A 277 1.23 9.39 3.56
N ASN A 278 2.41 9.37 2.93
CA ASN A 278 3.70 9.16 3.59
C ASN A 278 4.10 10.41 4.38
N HIS A 279 3.30 10.77 5.36
CA HIS A 279 3.55 11.87 6.28
C HIS A 279 3.93 11.29 7.64
N TYR A 280 5.12 11.64 8.15
CA TYR A 280 5.73 11.01 9.32
C TYR A 280 4.79 10.94 10.53
N LYS A 281 4.20 12.08 10.94
CA LYS A 281 3.30 12.14 12.09
C LYS A 281 2.01 11.33 11.89
N THR A 282 1.49 11.28 10.67
CA THR A 282 0.32 10.47 10.34
C THR A 282 0.65 8.97 10.46
N LEU A 283 1.78 8.54 9.93
CA LEU A 283 2.22 7.15 10.02
C LEU A 283 2.54 6.75 11.46
N GLU A 284 3.27 7.60 12.20
CA GLU A 284 3.61 7.41 13.62
C GLU A 284 2.36 7.24 14.50
N SER A 285 1.25 7.96 14.18
CA SER A 285 0.01 7.92 14.98
C SER A 285 -0.67 6.55 15.03
N TYR A 286 -0.38 5.65 14.09
CA TYR A 286 -0.89 4.27 14.10
C TYR A 286 -0.13 3.33 15.04
N ASN A 287 1.03 3.74 15.57
CA ASN A 287 1.86 2.96 16.51
C ASN A 287 2.18 1.53 16.01
N SER A 288 2.42 1.39 14.72
CA SER A 288 2.68 0.11 14.06
C SER A 288 3.98 0.08 13.25
N GLY A 289 4.87 1.07 13.48
CA GLY A 289 6.15 1.18 12.78
C GLY A 289 6.04 1.67 11.33
N PHE A 290 4.89 2.19 10.91
CA PHE A 290 4.71 2.68 9.54
C PHE A 290 5.56 3.91 9.21
N GLU A 291 5.98 4.69 10.22
CA GLU A 291 6.89 5.82 10.05
C GLU A 291 8.25 5.41 9.47
N GLU A 292 8.65 4.15 9.61
CA GLU A 292 9.87 3.60 9.02
C GLU A 292 9.81 3.47 7.49
N LEU A 293 8.60 3.57 6.89
CA LEU A 293 8.45 3.73 5.45
C LEU A 293 9.13 5.00 4.92
N ILE A 294 9.41 5.99 5.79
CA ILE A 294 10.06 7.25 5.43
C ILE A 294 11.54 7.18 5.81
N PRO A 295 12.46 7.10 4.83
CA PRO A 295 13.89 7.05 5.12
C PRO A 295 14.37 8.41 5.63
N LEU A 296 14.54 8.57 6.94
CA LEU A 296 15.05 9.81 7.56
C LEU A 296 16.57 9.95 7.51
N GLY A 297 17.26 8.93 6.98
CA GLY A 297 18.73 8.84 7.01
C GLY A 297 19.24 8.10 8.24
N TRP A 298 20.54 7.83 8.28
CA TRP A 298 21.17 7.02 9.33
C TRP A 298 21.84 7.86 10.42
N GLY A 299 21.91 7.31 11.62
CA GLY A 299 22.65 7.87 12.77
C GLY A 299 22.18 9.27 13.14
N ILE A 300 23.13 10.20 13.26
CA ILE A 300 22.84 11.59 13.70
C ILE A 300 21.93 12.34 12.72
N PHE A 301 21.99 12.02 11.43
CA PHE A 301 21.15 12.67 10.42
C PHE A 301 19.68 12.26 10.59
N GLY A 302 19.40 10.97 10.80
CA GLY A 302 18.07 10.48 11.10
C GLY A 302 17.51 11.11 12.38
N TRP A 303 18.32 11.17 13.44
CA TRP A 303 17.94 11.82 14.70
C TRP A 303 17.59 13.31 14.50
N VAL A 304 18.43 14.07 13.79
CA VAL A 304 18.17 15.50 13.50
C VAL A 304 16.90 15.66 12.69
N ASN A 305 16.67 14.81 11.67
CA ASN A 305 15.48 14.88 10.86
C ASN A 305 14.23 14.60 11.70
N GLN A 306 14.23 13.53 12.49
CA GLN A 306 13.10 13.11 13.30
C GLN A 306 12.74 14.11 14.41
N TYR A 307 13.72 14.56 15.19
CA TYR A 307 13.48 15.34 16.39
C TYR A 307 13.56 16.87 16.18
N ILE A 308 14.23 17.32 15.16
CA ILE A 308 14.41 18.76 14.90
C ILE A 308 13.65 19.21 13.65
N ILE A 309 13.96 18.62 12.48
CA ILE A 309 13.47 19.14 11.21
C ILE A 309 11.95 18.95 11.07
N ILE A 310 11.46 17.73 11.33
CA ILE A 310 10.01 17.41 11.25
C ILE A 310 9.23 18.29 12.20
N ASN A 311 9.68 18.44 13.45
CA ASN A 311 8.94 19.26 14.44
C ASN A 311 8.92 20.76 14.09
N ILE A 312 10.02 21.30 13.55
CA ILE A 312 10.04 22.69 13.06
C ILE A 312 9.15 22.84 11.84
N PHE A 313 9.17 21.88 10.92
CA PHE A 313 8.30 21.88 9.75
C PHE A 313 6.83 21.90 10.15
N ASP A 314 6.42 20.99 11.04
CA ASP A 314 5.04 20.90 11.53
C ASP A 314 4.61 22.18 12.27
N LEU A 315 5.50 22.75 13.07
CA LEU A 315 5.25 24.03 13.72
C LEU A 315 4.99 25.13 12.70
N LEU A 316 5.83 25.24 11.66
CA LEU A 316 5.66 26.24 10.61
C LEU A 316 4.38 25.98 9.78
N ASN A 317 4.04 24.73 9.52
CA ASN A 317 2.84 24.33 8.77
C ASN A 317 1.54 24.74 9.46
N ASN A 318 1.54 24.90 10.79
CA ASN A 318 0.39 25.42 11.53
C ASN A 318 0.14 26.92 11.30
N TYR A 319 1.15 27.67 10.87
CA TYR A 319 1.06 29.13 10.67
C TYR A 319 1.07 29.55 9.20
N PHE A 320 1.62 28.72 8.31
CA PHE A 320 1.80 29.05 6.90
C PHE A 320 1.20 27.97 6.02
N THR A 321 0.39 28.36 5.04
CA THR A 321 -0.22 27.44 4.06
C THR A 321 0.68 27.19 2.83
N SER A 322 1.69 28.02 2.62
CA SER A 322 2.61 27.92 1.48
C SER A 322 3.85 27.12 1.85
N PHE A 323 4.00 25.91 1.29
CA PHE A 323 5.19 25.08 1.48
C PHE A 323 6.49 25.77 1.05
N GLY A 324 6.44 26.66 0.03
CA GLY A 324 7.61 27.45 -0.38
C GLY A 324 8.11 28.36 0.74
N ILE A 325 7.21 29.05 1.46
CA ILE A 325 7.55 29.89 2.61
C ILE A 325 8.09 29.03 3.75
N ILE A 326 7.44 27.89 4.03
CA ILE A 326 7.87 26.95 5.10
C ILE A 326 9.31 26.47 4.84
N ILE A 327 9.62 26.04 3.62
CA ILE A 327 10.97 25.55 3.25
C ILE A 327 12.00 26.68 3.36
N LEU A 328 11.66 27.91 2.95
CA LEU A 328 12.54 29.08 3.06
C LEU A 328 12.85 29.39 4.53
N LEU A 329 11.82 29.45 5.38
CA LEU A 329 11.98 29.71 6.82
C LEU A 329 12.76 28.58 7.50
N LEU A 330 12.44 27.32 7.21
CA LEU A 330 13.16 26.16 7.72
C LEU A 330 14.65 26.22 7.36
N THR A 331 14.96 26.56 6.10
CA THR A 331 16.35 26.72 5.63
C THR A 331 17.08 27.82 6.40
N LEU A 332 16.38 28.96 6.65
CA LEU A 332 16.95 30.07 7.42
C LEU A 332 17.24 29.68 8.87
N ILE A 333 16.29 29.02 9.52
CA ILE A 333 16.43 28.54 10.91
C ILE A 333 17.62 27.56 11.03
N ILE A 334 17.71 26.58 10.12
CA ILE A 334 18.82 25.62 10.11
C ILE A 334 20.17 26.34 9.91
N LYS A 335 20.27 27.26 8.94
CA LYS A 335 21.51 28.03 8.69
C LYS A 335 21.90 28.87 9.88
N LEU A 336 20.95 29.52 10.55
CA LEU A 336 21.23 30.29 11.77
C LEU A 336 21.72 29.38 12.90
N GLY A 337 21.07 28.20 13.10
CA GLY A 337 21.48 27.23 14.10
C GLY A 337 22.91 26.67 13.84
N LEU A 338 23.27 26.47 12.56
CA LEU A 338 24.60 25.99 12.17
C LEU A 338 25.66 27.10 12.10
N SER A 339 25.29 28.38 12.14
CA SER A 339 26.20 29.51 11.95
C SER A 339 27.38 29.52 12.95
N PRO A 340 27.26 29.18 14.25
CA PRO A 340 28.40 29.15 15.17
C PRO A 340 29.44 28.10 14.78
N PHE A 341 28.99 26.94 14.29
CA PHE A 341 29.88 25.86 13.84
C PHE A 341 30.61 26.24 12.54
N THR A 342 29.85 26.81 11.60
CA THR A 342 30.38 27.29 10.33
C THR A 342 31.41 28.40 10.56
N TYR A 343 31.17 29.35 11.45
CA TYR A 343 32.10 30.39 11.82
C TYR A 343 33.42 29.82 12.38
N LYS A 344 33.32 28.86 13.33
CA LYS A 344 34.53 28.18 13.89
C LYS A 344 35.30 27.44 12.80
N ALA A 345 34.60 26.78 11.86
CA ALA A 345 35.25 26.08 10.75
C ALA A 345 36.01 27.05 9.83
N PHE A 346 35.39 28.19 9.47
CA PHE A 346 36.07 29.23 8.69
C PHE A 346 37.27 29.82 9.40
N LEU A 347 37.17 30.04 10.71
CA LEU A 347 38.29 30.55 11.52
C LEU A 347 39.45 29.54 11.54
N SER A 348 39.14 28.26 11.65
CA SER A 348 40.15 27.18 11.61
C SER A 348 40.81 27.11 10.23
N GLN A 349 40.03 27.19 9.14
CA GLN A 349 40.59 27.21 7.78
C GLN A 349 41.48 28.43 7.54
N ALA A 350 41.08 29.64 8.02
CA ALA A 350 41.88 30.84 7.90
C ALA A 350 43.21 30.73 8.66
N LYS A 351 43.19 30.16 9.89
CA LYS A 351 44.38 29.88 10.65
C LYS A 351 45.30 28.89 9.93
N MET A 352 44.73 27.82 9.37
CA MET A 352 45.52 26.82 8.63
C MET A 352 46.16 27.42 7.37
N LYS A 353 45.47 28.35 6.68
CA LYS A 353 46.00 29.04 5.50
C LYS A 353 47.22 29.92 5.86
N ILE A 354 47.23 30.54 7.03
CA ILE A 354 48.37 31.35 7.53
C ILE A 354 49.53 30.44 7.93
N LEU A 355 49.23 29.26 8.55
CA LEU A 355 50.24 28.31 8.99
C LEU A 355 50.86 27.46 7.85
N LYS A 356 50.19 27.44 6.68
CA LYS A 356 50.62 26.61 5.55
C LYS A 356 52.08 26.75 5.17
N PRO A 357 52.67 27.98 5.04
CA PRO A 357 54.11 28.13 4.70
C PRO A 357 55.03 27.59 5.79
N GLU A 358 54.67 27.71 7.08
CA GLU A 358 55.48 27.15 8.17
C GLU A 358 55.41 25.62 8.17
N ILE A 359 54.21 25.05 7.91
CA ILE A 359 54.03 23.59 7.79
C ILE A 359 54.85 23.04 6.61
N GLU A 360 54.84 23.72 5.45
CA GLU A 360 55.65 23.34 4.28
C GLU A 360 57.13 23.35 4.61
N THR A 361 57.63 24.39 5.32
CA THR A 361 59.03 24.48 5.73
C THR A 361 59.43 23.35 6.70
N ILE A 362 58.55 23.01 7.64
CA ILE A 362 58.81 21.91 8.60
C ILE A 362 58.73 20.54 7.87
N THR A 363 57.82 20.39 6.94
CA THR A 363 57.66 19.15 6.15
C THR A 363 58.91 18.96 5.25
N GLU A 364 59.44 20.02 4.62
CA GLU A 364 60.68 19.94 3.84
C GLU A 364 61.89 19.59 4.69
N LYS A 365 62.02 20.16 5.89
CA LYS A 365 63.09 19.85 6.83
C LYS A 365 63.05 18.41 7.36
N ASN A 366 61.91 17.82 7.37
CA ASN A 366 61.72 16.44 7.84
C ASN A 366 61.58 15.41 6.70
N LYS A 367 61.55 15.83 5.43
CA LYS A 367 61.64 14.91 4.29
C LYS A 367 62.92 14.11 4.36
N GLY A 368 62.82 12.86 4.79
CA GLY A 368 63.93 11.93 4.92
C GLY A 368 64.19 11.36 6.32
N LYS A 369 63.44 11.81 7.35
CA LYS A 369 63.57 11.25 8.71
C LYS A 369 62.51 10.15 9.03
N ASP A 370 61.48 9.97 8.20
CA ASP A 370 60.44 8.93 8.38
C ASP A 370 60.78 7.60 7.69
N GLN A 371 62.08 7.36 7.38
CA GLN A 371 62.59 6.10 6.84
C GLN A 371 63.67 5.46 7.76
N MET A 372 63.50 5.54 9.08
CA MET A 372 64.19 4.66 10.01
C MET A 372 63.17 4.06 10.99
#